data_5f5b661a2b44891919c5515308a1b319
#
_entry.id   5f5b661a2b44891919c5515308a1b319
#
_cell.length_a   1.000
_cell.length_b   1.000
_cell.length_c   1.000
_cell.angle_alpha   90.00
_cell.angle_beta   90.00
_cell.angle_gamma   90.00
#
_symmetry.space_group_name_H-M   'P 1'
#
loop_
_entity.id
_entity.type
_entity.pdbx_description
1 polymer ?
#
loop_
_entity_poly.entity_id
_entity_poly.type
_entity_poly.pdbx_seq_one_letter_code
_entity_poly.pdbx_strand_id
1 'polypeptide(L)'
;MLQKETIEPGTLELLKQLQREPLLQSFNLVGGTALALRMGHRKSIDLDLFTREAFDLEEVTEMLVHHYGMKVTYARKQTLKGFINGIKIDCIRYDYPHLNTPDTIEEIRLESVPDIIAMKLSAIAHNGSRIKDYIDIANLSTHYSFNTMLEFYT
;
A
#
# COMPACT_ATOMS: atom_id res chain seq x y z
N MET A 1 1.10 17.26 -4.71
CA MET A 1 -0.27 17.24 -4.17
C MET A 1 -0.94 15.92 -4.47
N LEU A 2 -1.64 15.37 -3.48
CA LEU A 2 -2.31 14.09 -3.67
C LEU A 2 -3.65 14.27 -4.39
N GLN A 3 -4.00 13.27 -5.21
CA GLN A 3 -5.26 13.23 -5.96
C GLN A 3 -6.34 12.58 -5.08
N LYS A 4 -6.82 13.31 -4.08
CA LYS A 4 -7.72 12.77 -3.04
C LYS A 4 -9.06 12.29 -3.56
N GLU A 5 -9.50 12.79 -4.72
CA GLU A 5 -10.74 12.37 -5.36
C GLU A 5 -10.71 10.91 -5.84
N THR A 6 -9.54 10.28 -5.87
CA THR A 6 -9.41 8.87 -6.24
C THR A 6 -9.78 7.92 -5.11
N ILE A 7 -9.99 8.43 -3.91
CA ILE A 7 -10.36 7.65 -2.73
C ILE A 7 -11.62 8.24 -2.11
N GLU A 8 -12.52 7.38 -1.65
CA GLU A 8 -13.69 7.84 -0.91
C GLU A 8 -13.26 8.54 0.39
N PRO A 9 -13.99 9.59 0.84
CA PRO A 9 -13.62 10.32 2.06
C PRO A 9 -13.48 9.44 3.30
N GLY A 10 -14.33 8.44 3.46
CA GLY A 10 -14.25 7.49 4.58
C GLY A 10 -12.98 6.65 4.55
N THR A 11 -12.55 6.23 3.37
CA THR A 11 -11.31 5.46 3.20
C THR A 11 -10.09 6.32 3.49
N LEU A 12 -10.08 7.56 3.02
CA LEU A 12 -8.99 8.50 3.29
C LEU A 12 -8.87 8.79 4.79
N GLU A 13 -9.98 9.01 5.47
CA GLU A 13 -9.99 9.25 6.91
C GLU A 13 -9.47 8.03 7.68
N LEU A 14 -9.91 6.83 7.31
CA LEU A 14 -9.41 5.59 7.91
C LEU A 14 -7.90 5.46 7.72
N LEU A 15 -7.39 5.73 6.52
CA LEU A 15 -5.96 5.68 6.24
C LEU A 15 -5.19 6.61 7.18
N LYS A 16 -5.65 7.84 7.34
CA LYS A 16 -5.01 8.81 8.23
C LYS A 16 -5.03 8.36 9.67
N GLN A 17 -6.15 7.79 10.15
CA GLN A 17 -6.25 7.26 11.50
C GLN A 17 -5.28 6.10 11.72
N LEU A 18 -5.22 5.16 10.78
CA LEU A 18 -4.32 4.01 10.88
C LEU A 18 -2.87 4.46 10.93
N GLN A 19 -2.49 5.43 10.12
CA GLN A 19 -1.10 5.90 10.10
C GLN A 19 -0.71 6.71 11.34
N ARG A 20 -1.66 7.16 12.14
CA ARG A 20 -1.40 7.77 13.43
C ARG A 20 -1.21 6.75 14.55
N GLU A 21 -1.60 5.50 14.34
CA GLU A 21 -1.45 4.46 15.36
C GLU A 21 0.04 4.19 15.65
N PRO A 22 0.45 4.17 16.94
CA PRO A 22 1.85 3.91 17.30
C PRO A 22 2.37 2.58 16.75
N LEU A 23 1.54 1.54 16.74
CA LEU A 23 1.93 0.22 16.24
C LEU A 23 2.12 0.18 14.72
N LEU A 24 1.64 1.18 13.99
CA LEU A 24 1.72 1.25 12.54
C LEU A 24 2.66 2.35 12.03
N GLN A 25 3.53 2.89 12.90
CA GLN A 25 4.42 4.00 12.52
C GLN A 25 5.44 3.63 11.44
N SER A 26 5.83 2.36 11.34
CA SER A 26 6.76 1.90 10.32
C SER A 26 6.08 1.49 9.01
N PHE A 27 4.74 1.49 8.98
CA PHE A 27 3.98 1.07 7.80
C PHE A 27 3.74 2.26 6.87
N ASN A 28 4.04 2.05 5.59
CA ASN A 28 3.81 3.03 4.54
C ASN A 28 2.79 2.51 3.54
N LEU A 29 2.02 3.43 2.96
CA LEU A 29 1.05 3.08 1.94
C LEU A 29 1.77 2.69 0.64
N VAL A 30 1.35 1.57 0.07
CA VAL A 30 1.86 1.06 -1.22
C VAL A 30 0.69 0.66 -2.10
N GLY A 31 0.99 0.00 -3.20
CA GLY A 31 -0.01 -0.58 -4.09
C GLY A 31 -0.77 0.43 -4.92
N GLY A 32 -1.92 -0.02 -5.43
CA GLY A 32 -2.72 0.78 -6.34
C GLY A 32 -3.27 2.06 -5.74
N THR A 33 -3.59 2.06 -4.43
CA THR A 33 -4.10 3.26 -3.77
C THR A 33 -3.01 4.33 -3.66
N ALA A 34 -1.76 3.95 -3.36
CA ALA A 34 -0.65 4.89 -3.34
C ALA A 34 -0.45 5.54 -4.71
N LEU A 35 -0.47 4.73 -5.78
CA LEU A 35 -0.37 5.25 -7.15
C LEU A 35 -1.55 6.13 -7.52
N ALA A 36 -2.76 5.73 -7.15
CA ALA A 36 -3.96 6.51 -7.44
C ALA A 36 -3.89 7.89 -6.78
N LEU A 37 -3.43 7.97 -5.52
CA LEU A 37 -3.25 9.24 -4.82
C LEU A 37 -2.20 10.13 -5.49
N ARG A 38 -1.11 9.55 -5.99
CA ARG A 38 -0.04 10.31 -6.64
C ARG A 38 -0.41 10.76 -8.05
N MET A 39 -1.08 9.92 -8.83
CA MET A 39 -1.23 10.09 -10.27
C MET A 39 -2.65 10.39 -10.71
N GLY A 40 -3.65 10.04 -9.93
CA GLY A 40 -5.05 10.28 -10.26
C GLY A 40 -5.57 9.48 -11.45
N HIS A 41 -4.88 8.41 -11.84
CA HIS A 41 -5.17 7.66 -13.07
C HIS A 41 -6.37 6.71 -12.95
N ARG A 42 -6.77 6.36 -11.72
CA ARG A 42 -7.94 5.53 -11.46
C ARG A 42 -8.39 5.70 -10.01
N LYS A 43 -9.58 5.22 -9.70
CA LYS A 43 -10.05 5.14 -8.31
C LYS A 43 -9.54 3.88 -7.65
N SER A 44 -9.33 3.92 -6.34
CA SER A 44 -8.89 2.78 -5.56
C SER A 44 -9.60 2.73 -4.22
N ILE A 45 -9.83 1.52 -3.70
CA ILE A 45 -10.56 1.29 -2.47
C ILE A 45 -9.81 0.48 -1.43
N ASP A 46 -8.70 -0.17 -1.81
CA ASP A 46 -7.93 -1.04 -0.92
C ASP A 46 -6.79 -0.26 -0.27
N LEU A 47 -6.46 -0.60 0.97
CA LEU A 47 -5.32 -0.02 1.67
C LEU A 47 -4.25 -1.08 1.89
N ASP A 48 -3.10 -0.93 1.23
CA ASP A 48 -1.95 -1.79 1.38
C ASP A 48 -0.88 -1.05 2.18
N LEU A 49 -0.60 -1.54 3.39
CA LEU A 49 0.35 -0.94 4.31
C LEU A 49 1.52 -1.91 4.49
N PHE A 50 2.70 -1.48 4.08
CA PHE A 50 3.90 -2.32 4.12
C PHE A 50 4.96 -1.72 5.04
N THR A 51 5.66 -2.59 5.75
CA THR A 51 6.81 -2.22 6.58
C THR A 51 8.00 -3.09 6.22
N ARG A 52 9.20 -2.55 6.39
CA ARG A 52 10.45 -3.32 6.26
C ARG A 52 10.80 -4.04 7.55
N GLU A 53 10.28 -3.55 8.67
CA GLU A 53 10.61 -4.04 10.00
C GLU A 53 9.71 -5.18 10.42
N ALA A 54 10.24 -6.10 11.24
CA ALA A 54 9.41 -7.10 11.88
C ALA A 54 8.44 -6.40 12.85
N PHE A 55 7.20 -6.86 12.90
CA PHE A 55 6.19 -6.32 13.80
C PHE A 55 5.53 -7.44 14.60
N ASP A 56 4.95 -7.09 15.75
CA ASP A 56 4.20 -8.04 16.56
C ASP A 56 2.81 -8.23 15.94
N LEU A 57 2.66 -9.31 15.19
CA LEU A 57 1.43 -9.62 14.47
C LEU A 57 0.23 -9.72 15.40
N GLU A 58 0.40 -10.35 16.56
CA GLU A 58 -0.69 -10.51 17.53
C GLU A 58 -1.14 -9.15 18.08
N GLU A 59 -0.18 -8.31 18.47
CA GLU A 59 -0.47 -6.99 19.02
C GLU A 59 -1.15 -6.07 18.00
N VAL A 60 -0.66 -6.06 16.77
CA VAL A 60 -1.28 -5.28 15.68
C VAL A 60 -2.69 -5.80 15.40
N THR A 61 -2.86 -7.12 15.33
CA THR A 61 -4.18 -7.73 15.09
C THR A 61 -5.16 -7.34 16.18
N GLU A 62 -4.77 -7.47 17.45
CA GLU A 62 -5.64 -7.11 18.58
C GLU A 62 -6.03 -5.63 18.54
N MET A 63 -5.10 -4.75 18.26
CA MET A 63 -5.38 -3.33 18.17
C MET A 63 -6.40 -3.03 17.08
N LEU A 64 -6.22 -3.60 15.89
CA LEU A 64 -7.14 -3.36 14.77
C LEU A 64 -8.51 -3.96 15.00
N VAL A 65 -8.59 -5.13 15.63
CA VAL A 65 -9.87 -5.76 15.99
C VAL A 65 -10.61 -4.93 17.05
N HIS A 66 -9.93 -4.53 18.11
CA HIS A 66 -10.58 -3.86 19.24
C HIS A 66 -10.88 -2.39 18.97
N HIS A 67 -9.99 -1.67 18.29
CA HIS A 67 -10.15 -0.23 18.04
C HIS A 67 -10.91 0.10 16.77
N TYR A 68 -10.85 -0.78 15.76
CA TYR A 68 -11.44 -0.50 14.44
C TYR A 68 -12.47 -1.53 14.00
N GLY A 69 -12.69 -2.58 14.80
CA GLY A 69 -13.65 -3.62 14.43
C GLY A 69 -13.23 -4.43 13.21
N MET A 70 -11.92 -4.61 13.01
CA MET A 70 -11.42 -5.36 11.86
C MET A 70 -11.93 -6.79 11.85
N LYS A 71 -12.40 -7.23 10.69
CA LYS A 71 -12.73 -8.63 10.43
C LYS A 71 -11.54 -9.27 9.75
N VAL A 72 -10.81 -10.10 10.50
CA VAL A 72 -9.56 -10.71 10.02
C VAL A 72 -9.88 -11.89 9.10
N THR A 73 -9.25 -11.90 7.93
CA THR A 73 -9.35 -13.02 6.98
C THR A 73 -8.08 -13.86 6.93
N TYR A 74 -6.94 -13.27 7.33
CA TYR A 74 -5.66 -13.95 7.35
C TYR A 74 -4.72 -13.24 8.34
N ALA A 75 -4.08 -14.02 9.21
CA ALA A 75 -3.09 -13.48 10.15
C ALA A 75 -2.00 -14.53 10.38
N ARG A 76 -0.88 -14.42 9.66
CA ARG A 76 0.20 -15.38 9.72
C ARG A 76 1.45 -14.85 9.05
N LYS A 77 2.63 -15.17 9.60
CA LYS A 77 3.93 -14.89 8.95
C LYS A 77 4.09 -13.43 8.54
N GLN A 78 3.96 -12.52 9.50
CA GLN A 78 4.13 -11.08 9.24
C GLN A 78 3.18 -10.56 8.16
N THR A 79 1.99 -11.14 8.08
CA THR A 79 0.94 -10.77 7.13
C THR A 79 -0.40 -10.75 7.85
N LEU A 80 -1.07 -9.60 7.80
CA LEU A 80 -2.41 -9.44 8.33
C LEU A 80 -3.31 -8.90 7.23
N LYS A 81 -4.41 -9.60 6.97
CA LYS A 81 -5.39 -9.21 5.96
C LYS A 81 -6.78 -9.24 6.57
N GLY A 82 -7.59 -8.29 6.19
CA GLY A 82 -8.98 -8.23 6.65
C GLY A 82 -9.71 -7.03 6.12
N PHE A 83 -10.83 -6.71 6.78
CA PHE A 83 -11.70 -5.61 6.38
C PHE A 83 -12.04 -4.74 7.57
N ILE A 84 -12.00 -3.43 7.38
CA ILE A 84 -12.49 -2.44 8.34
C ILE A 84 -13.56 -1.62 7.62
N ASN A 85 -14.79 -1.62 8.13
CA ASN A 85 -15.93 -0.93 7.51
C ASN A 85 -16.09 -1.27 6.02
N GLY A 86 -15.86 -2.54 5.66
CA GLY A 86 -15.95 -3.01 4.28
C GLY A 86 -14.74 -2.67 3.41
N ILE A 87 -13.74 -1.99 3.95
CA ILE A 87 -12.53 -1.61 3.23
C ILE A 87 -11.45 -2.68 3.46
N LYS A 88 -10.89 -3.20 2.39
CA LYS A 88 -9.84 -4.22 2.47
C LYS A 88 -8.53 -3.58 2.95
N ILE A 89 -7.95 -4.17 4.00
CA ILE A 89 -6.71 -3.71 4.61
C ILE A 89 -5.70 -4.84 4.62
N ASP A 90 -4.51 -4.59 4.09
CA ASP A 90 -3.38 -5.50 4.17
C ASP A 90 -2.25 -4.81 4.93
N CYS A 91 -1.71 -5.50 5.95
CA CYS A 91 -0.52 -5.06 6.69
C CYS A 91 0.53 -6.16 6.56
N ILE A 92 1.60 -5.88 5.83
CA ILE A 92 2.57 -6.92 5.42
C ILE A 92 3.99 -6.42 5.61
N ARG A 93 4.87 -7.29 6.12
CA ARG A 93 6.30 -7.04 6.09
C ARG A 93 6.83 -7.38 4.71
N TYR A 94 7.46 -6.40 4.07
CA TYR A 94 8.11 -6.55 2.77
C TYR A 94 9.60 -6.28 2.97
N ASP A 95 10.37 -7.35 3.15
CA ASP A 95 11.75 -7.31 3.61
C ASP A 95 12.77 -7.11 2.48
N TYR A 96 12.60 -6.00 1.74
CA TYR A 96 13.55 -5.58 0.71
C TYR A 96 13.99 -4.15 0.99
N PRO A 97 15.26 -3.79 0.70
CA PRO A 97 15.71 -2.41 0.94
C PRO A 97 14.93 -1.42 0.09
N HIS A 98 14.78 -0.20 0.62
CA HIS A 98 14.20 0.89 -0.15
C HIS A 98 15.10 1.28 -1.31
N LEU A 99 14.51 1.53 -2.48
CA LEU A 99 15.22 2.17 -3.59
C LEU A 99 15.37 3.66 -3.32
N ASN A 100 14.34 4.28 -2.77
CA ASN A 100 14.34 5.68 -2.34
C ASN A 100 13.66 5.81 -0.98
N THR A 101 13.89 6.94 -0.31
CA THR A 101 13.21 7.23 0.95
C THR A 101 11.71 7.40 0.74
N PRO A 102 10.86 6.83 1.62
CA PRO A 102 9.43 7.10 1.58
C PRO A 102 9.11 8.57 1.78
N ASP A 103 8.02 9.03 1.19
CA ASP A 103 7.54 10.41 1.31
C ASP A 103 6.40 10.52 2.32
N THR A 104 6.33 11.66 3.01
CA THR A 104 5.13 12.03 3.77
C THR A 104 4.50 13.24 3.09
N ILE A 105 3.33 13.05 2.52
CA ILE A 105 2.60 14.08 1.78
C ILE A 105 1.21 14.22 2.41
N GLU A 106 0.87 15.43 2.84
CA GLU A 106 -0.44 15.73 3.45
C GLU A 106 -0.81 14.74 4.56
N GLU A 107 0.15 14.44 5.45
CA GLU A 107 0.02 13.53 6.60
C GLU A 107 -0.02 12.04 6.23
N ILE A 108 0.17 11.68 4.96
CA ILE A 108 0.16 10.29 4.53
C ILE A 108 1.59 9.86 4.18
N ARG A 109 2.06 8.77 4.79
CA ARG A 109 3.35 8.18 4.46
C ARG A 109 3.18 7.23 3.29
N LEU A 110 3.90 7.49 2.22
CA LEU A 110 3.85 6.75 0.96
C LEU A 110 5.23 6.21 0.62
N GLU A 111 5.30 4.98 0.13
CA GLU A 111 6.53 4.50 -0.48
C GLU A 111 6.86 5.32 -1.72
N SER A 112 8.16 5.36 -2.08
CA SER A 112 8.60 6.07 -3.29
C SER A 112 8.01 5.42 -4.54
N VAL A 113 7.89 6.20 -5.62
CA VAL A 113 7.38 5.66 -6.89
C VAL A 113 8.26 4.52 -7.42
N PRO A 114 9.62 4.60 -7.41
CA PRO A 114 10.44 3.45 -7.79
C PRO A 114 10.16 2.19 -6.97
N ASP A 115 9.98 2.32 -5.66
CA ASP A 115 9.64 1.18 -4.79
C ASP A 115 8.28 0.58 -5.15
N ILE A 116 7.28 1.42 -5.38
CA ILE A 116 5.94 0.95 -5.78
C ILE A 116 6.00 0.24 -7.14
N ILE A 117 6.79 0.76 -8.09
CA ILE A 117 6.99 0.11 -9.39
C ILE A 117 7.60 -1.28 -9.21
N ALA A 118 8.66 -1.40 -8.41
CA ALA A 118 9.30 -2.69 -8.16
C ALA A 118 8.32 -3.71 -7.56
N MET A 119 7.52 -3.28 -6.58
CA MET A 119 6.50 -4.12 -5.97
C MET A 119 5.41 -4.53 -6.97
N LYS A 120 5.00 -3.59 -7.84
CA LYS A 120 3.97 -3.84 -8.86
C LYS A 120 4.45 -4.87 -9.87
N LEU A 121 5.68 -4.73 -10.35
CA LEU A 121 6.27 -5.69 -11.28
C LEU A 121 6.44 -7.06 -10.63
N SER A 122 6.82 -7.12 -9.37
CA SER A 122 6.90 -8.36 -8.61
C SER A 122 5.53 -9.06 -8.54
N ALA A 123 4.47 -8.29 -8.25
CA ALA A 123 3.11 -8.83 -8.20
C ALA A 123 2.68 -9.41 -9.55
N ILE A 124 2.98 -8.73 -10.65
CA ILE A 124 2.68 -9.21 -12.01
C ILE A 124 3.48 -10.47 -12.33
N ALA A 125 4.76 -10.51 -11.98
CA ALA A 125 5.62 -11.66 -12.22
C ALA A 125 5.15 -12.92 -11.48
N HIS A 126 4.59 -12.76 -10.27
CA HIS A 126 4.11 -13.89 -9.47
C HIS A 126 2.64 -14.23 -9.69
N ASN A 127 1.83 -13.24 -10.07
CA ASN A 127 0.40 -13.45 -10.34
C ASN A 127 -0.12 -12.34 -11.27
N GLY A 128 0.06 -12.53 -12.57
CA GLY A 128 -0.31 -11.54 -13.59
C GLY A 128 -1.80 -11.50 -13.95
N SER A 129 -2.69 -11.99 -13.09
CA SER A 129 -4.12 -12.06 -13.39
C SER A 129 -4.91 -10.80 -13.02
N ARG A 130 -4.30 -9.85 -12.29
CA ARG A 130 -4.99 -8.66 -11.82
C ARG A 130 -4.95 -7.55 -12.86
N ILE A 131 -6.12 -7.19 -13.39
CA ILE A 131 -6.24 -6.11 -14.40
C ILE A 131 -5.74 -4.77 -13.85
N LYS A 132 -5.99 -4.47 -12.58
CA LYS A 132 -5.55 -3.21 -11.95
C LYS A 132 -4.04 -3.03 -12.02
N ASP A 133 -3.25 -4.10 -11.93
CA ASP A 133 -1.80 -4.04 -12.02
C ASP A 133 -1.36 -3.61 -13.42
N TYR A 134 -2.02 -4.13 -14.46
CA TYR A 134 -1.73 -3.74 -15.85
C TYR A 134 -2.13 -2.29 -16.13
N ILE A 135 -3.25 -1.82 -15.57
CA ILE A 135 -3.67 -0.42 -15.69
C ILE A 135 -2.62 0.50 -15.07
N ASP A 136 -2.11 0.15 -13.90
CA ASP A 136 -1.08 0.92 -13.22
C ASP A 136 0.21 0.99 -14.04
N ILE A 137 0.66 -0.15 -14.58
CA ILE A 137 1.86 -0.20 -15.43
C ILE A 137 1.65 0.60 -16.72
N ALA A 138 0.48 0.51 -17.34
CA ALA A 138 0.17 1.28 -18.54
C ALA A 138 0.27 2.79 -18.28
N ASN A 139 -0.24 3.24 -17.13
CA ASN A 139 -0.11 4.66 -16.75
C ASN A 139 1.34 5.04 -16.46
N LEU A 140 2.05 4.19 -15.71
CA LEU A 140 3.45 4.44 -15.36
C LEU A 140 4.33 4.51 -16.60
N SER A 141 4.01 3.79 -17.67
CA SER A 141 4.78 3.81 -18.91
C SER A 141 4.77 5.18 -19.61
N THR A 142 3.85 6.07 -19.24
CA THR A 142 3.85 7.45 -19.74
C THR A 142 4.89 8.32 -19.04
N HIS A 143 5.40 7.90 -17.88
CA HIS A 143 6.36 8.64 -17.05
C HIS A 143 7.72 7.95 -17.00
N TYR A 144 7.77 6.63 -17.14
CA TYR A 144 8.98 5.82 -17.05
C TYR A 144 9.04 4.86 -18.22
N SER A 145 10.21 4.73 -18.86
CA SER A 145 10.39 3.70 -19.87
C SER A 145 10.30 2.31 -19.24
N PHE A 146 9.92 1.32 -20.02
CA PHE A 146 9.84 -0.06 -19.55
C PHE A 146 11.18 -0.55 -19.02
N ASN A 147 12.28 -0.20 -19.69
CA ASN A 147 13.63 -0.57 -19.22
C ASN A 147 13.93 0.05 -17.86
N THR A 148 13.58 1.31 -17.64
CA THR A 148 13.77 1.97 -16.34
C THR A 148 12.96 1.26 -15.26
N MET A 149 11.70 0.90 -15.55
CA MET A 149 10.86 0.18 -14.59
C MET A 149 11.45 -1.20 -14.25
N LEU A 150 11.99 -1.91 -15.24
CA LEU A 150 12.66 -3.19 -14.99
C LEU A 150 13.89 -3.03 -14.10
N GLU A 151 14.64 -1.94 -14.27
CA GLU A 151 15.79 -1.65 -13.41
C GLU A 151 15.38 -1.52 -11.94
N PHE A 152 14.23 -0.90 -11.66
CA PHE A 152 13.71 -0.81 -10.30
C PHE A 152 13.41 -2.17 -9.71
N TYR A 153 12.90 -3.10 -10.53
CA TYR A 153 12.56 -4.44 -10.09
C TYR A 153 13.80 -5.30 -9.79
N THR A 154 14.86 -5.12 -10.54
CA THR A 154 16.10 -5.88 -10.35
C THR A 154 17.02 -5.24 -9.32
#